data_896d464aaf88e5ecc31de01dc2cf56ec
#
_entry.id   896d464aaf88e5ecc31de01dc2cf56ec
#
_cell.length_a   1.000
_cell.length_b   1.000
_cell.length_c   1.000
_cell.angle_alpha   90.00
_cell.angle_beta   90.00
_cell.angle_gamma   90.00
#
_symmetry.space_group_name_H-M   'P 1'
#
loop_
_entity.id
_entity.type
_entity.pdbx_description
1 polymer ?
#
loop_
_entity_poly.entity_id
_entity_poly.type
_entity_poly.pdbx_seq_one_letter_code
_entity_poly.pdbx_strand_id
1 'polypeptide(L)'
;MSQKTDEISSILKEQIKNYKSRVEMTETGTVILVGDGIARVYGLRNCMANELLEFDDGSFGMAQNLEENSVSVAVLSNHNNIREGSSVRRTGKVLSVPVGEGFLGRIVDALGNPIDGKGPVESSGTRPIESEAPGIIERKSVSVPLQTGIKAIDSMIPIGRGQRELIIGDRQTGKTEIAIDTIINQKHTGVICIYVAIGQKSTSVVKLANELTRAGAMEYTIIVSASASESAPLQYVAPYSGCAMAEYFRELGKDVLIIYDDLSKHAVAYRALSLLIRRPPGREAYPGDVFYLHSRLLERAACVAPEYGGGSITALPIIETQAGDVSAYIPTNVISITDGQIFLETELFHSGIIPAINPGISVSRVGGSAQLKAMKKVSGELKLLYSQYRELQAFAQFGSDLDADTKARLALGERIVEVLKQNRNSPLRVGCQVAIVYAVINGYLDNVAVKDVHQYEQDLYACLENKYSELLQRFEAGYYEESDVETLKKALSEMQR
;
A
#
# COMPACT_ATOMS: atom_id res chain seq x y z
N MET A 1 73.65 -38.09 -6.78
CA MET A 1 72.79 -37.17 -5.99
C MET A 1 72.19 -36.08 -6.84
N SER A 2 72.67 -35.77 -8.05
CA SER A 2 72.20 -34.72 -8.95
C SER A 2 70.82 -35.01 -9.57
N GLN A 3 70.50 -36.24 -9.99
CA GLN A 3 69.24 -36.56 -10.67
C GLN A 3 67.98 -36.41 -9.82
N LYS A 4 68.06 -36.69 -8.51
CA LYS A 4 66.87 -36.53 -7.60
C LYS A 4 66.55 -35.07 -7.33
N THR A 5 67.52 -34.16 -7.41
CA THR A 5 67.31 -32.74 -7.19
C THR A 5 66.65 -32.08 -8.39
N ASP A 6 66.95 -32.57 -9.61
CA ASP A 6 66.35 -32.07 -10.86
C ASP A 6 64.90 -32.57 -11.01
N GLU A 7 64.60 -33.79 -10.60
CA GLU A 7 63.20 -34.31 -10.58
C GLU A 7 62.30 -33.54 -9.59
N ILE A 8 62.82 -33.28 -8.38
CA ILE A 8 62.09 -32.50 -7.37
C ILE A 8 61.84 -31.04 -7.86
N SER A 9 62.88 -30.45 -8.52
CA SER A 9 62.75 -29.12 -9.09
C SER A 9 61.76 -29.05 -10.25
N SER A 10 61.67 -30.10 -11.09
CA SER A 10 60.69 -30.18 -12.17
C SER A 10 59.27 -30.37 -11.66
N ILE A 11 59.08 -31.22 -10.63
CA ILE A 11 57.76 -31.42 -9.99
C ILE A 11 57.28 -30.15 -9.28
N LEU A 12 58.16 -29.42 -8.60
CA LEU A 12 57.86 -28.15 -7.97
C LEU A 12 57.51 -27.08 -9.02
N LYS A 13 58.22 -27.01 -10.14
CA LYS A 13 57.90 -26.10 -11.25
C LYS A 13 56.58 -26.44 -11.91
N GLU A 14 56.23 -27.70 -12.04
CA GLU A 14 54.96 -28.15 -12.59
C GLU A 14 53.81 -27.91 -11.62
N GLN A 15 53.99 -28.12 -10.31
CA GLN A 15 53.01 -27.75 -9.29
C GLN A 15 52.82 -26.24 -9.20
N ILE A 16 53.88 -25.45 -9.30
CA ILE A 16 53.79 -23.98 -9.33
C ILE A 16 53.10 -23.50 -10.61
N LYS A 17 53.32 -24.16 -11.75
CA LYS A 17 52.69 -23.79 -13.05
C LYS A 17 51.20 -24.22 -13.09
N ASN A 18 50.85 -25.30 -12.40
CA ASN A 18 49.48 -25.81 -12.27
C ASN A 18 48.76 -25.25 -11.04
N TYR A 19 49.45 -24.52 -10.18
CA TYR A 19 48.82 -23.74 -9.11
C TYR A 19 48.12 -22.55 -9.72
N LYS A 20 46.97 -22.82 -10.40
CA LYS A 20 45.93 -21.84 -10.60
C LYS A 20 45.33 -21.58 -9.25
N SER A 21 45.99 -20.73 -8.46
CA SER A 21 45.30 -19.97 -7.44
C SER A 21 44.24 -19.16 -8.20
N ARG A 22 43.04 -19.73 -8.28
CA ARG A 22 41.85 -18.93 -8.21
C ARG A 22 41.78 -18.41 -6.77
N VAL A 23 42.60 -17.43 -6.50
CA VAL A 23 42.27 -16.42 -5.52
C VAL A 23 41.10 -15.68 -6.17
N GLU A 24 39.90 -16.19 -5.97
CA GLU A 24 38.79 -15.32 -5.88
C GLU A 24 39.14 -14.39 -4.74
N MET A 25 39.70 -13.22 -5.06
CA MET A 25 39.83 -12.12 -4.12
C MET A 25 38.41 -11.69 -3.80
N THR A 26 37.73 -12.42 -2.95
CA THR A 26 36.59 -11.91 -2.23
C THR A 26 37.16 -10.76 -1.41
N GLU A 27 36.87 -9.54 -1.86
CA GLU A 27 37.30 -8.34 -1.16
C GLU A 27 36.66 -8.38 0.23
N THR A 28 37.51 -8.53 1.24
CA THR A 28 37.11 -8.62 2.64
C THR A 28 37.40 -7.30 3.35
N GLY A 29 36.46 -6.87 4.18
CA GLY A 29 36.60 -5.73 5.07
C GLY A 29 36.60 -6.17 6.53
N THR A 30 36.88 -5.23 7.41
CA THR A 30 36.90 -5.44 8.85
C THR A 30 35.94 -4.45 9.51
N VAL A 31 35.10 -4.95 10.43
CA VAL A 31 34.21 -4.11 11.25
C VAL A 31 35.03 -3.26 12.20
N ILE A 32 34.93 -1.95 12.10
CA ILE A 32 35.61 -0.98 12.98
C ILE A 32 34.70 -0.39 14.02
N LEU A 33 33.38 -0.49 13.85
CA LEU A 33 32.36 -0.06 14.80
C LEU A 33 31.06 -0.82 14.53
N VAL A 34 30.37 -1.23 15.58
CA VAL A 34 29.03 -1.86 15.50
C VAL A 34 28.15 -1.35 16.64
N GLY A 35 26.89 -1.06 16.34
CA GLY A 35 25.89 -0.65 17.35
C GLY A 35 24.58 -0.25 16.68
N ASP A 36 23.47 -0.47 17.39
CA ASP A 36 22.12 -0.04 16.99
C ASP A 36 21.68 -0.46 15.57
N GLY A 37 22.12 -1.65 15.12
CA GLY A 37 21.79 -2.17 13.78
C GLY A 37 22.63 -1.60 12.64
N ILE A 38 23.72 -0.89 12.95
CA ILE A 38 24.69 -0.36 11.98
C ILE A 38 26.06 -0.95 12.28
N ALA A 39 26.80 -1.30 11.21
CA ALA A 39 28.21 -1.60 11.26
C ALA A 39 28.97 -0.64 10.34
N ARG A 40 30.13 -0.18 10.77
CA ARG A 40 31.09 0.53 9.92
C ARG A 40 32.22 -0.42 9.58
N VAL A 41 32.47 -0.64 8.30
CA VAL A 41 33.44 -1.61 7.78
C VAL A 41 34.56 -0.87 7.07
N TYR A 42 35.78 -1.15 7.46
CA TYR A 42 36.98 -0.64 6.77
C TYR A 42 37.38 -1.58 5.62
N GLY A 43 37.84 -1.04 4.52
CA GLY A 43 38.14 -1.78 3.30
C GLY A 43 36.96 -1.73 2.32
N LEU A 44 36.71 -2.80 1.58
CA LEU A 44 35.58 -2.92 0.64
C LEU A 44 35.54 -1.77 -0.42
N ARG A 45 36.67 -1.41 -0.99
CA ARG A 45 36.82 -0.24 -1.89
C ARG A 45 35.95 -0.31 -3.14
N ASN A 46 35.61 -1.52 -3.61
CA ASN A 46 34.78 -1.72 -4.79
C ASN A 46 33.33 -2.05 -4.43
N CYS A 47 32.90 -1.83 -3.18
CA CYS A 47 31.53 -2.08 -2.73
C CYS A 47 30.55 -1.18 -3.47
N MET A 48 29.42 -1.74 -3.88
CA MET A 48 28.32 -1.01 -4.52
C MET A 48 27.32 -0.50 -3.47
N ALA A 49 26.65 0.58 -3.78
CA ALA A 49 25.50 1.02 -2.98
C ALA A 49 24.41 -0.07 -2.98
N ASN A 50 23.79 -0.31 -1.83
CA ASN A 50 22.78 -1.38 -1.62
C ASN A 50 23.30 -2.80 -1.86
N GLU A 51 24.62 -3.01 -1.93
CA GLU A 51 25.20 -4.34 -2.01
C GLU A 51 24.95 -5.13 -0.73
N LEU A 52 24.57 -6.39 -0.90
CA LEU A 52 24.46 -7.33 0.20
C LEU A 52 25.86 -7.77 0.65
N LEU A 53 26.15 -7.60 1.92
CA LEU A 53 27.40 -7.96 2.56
C LEU A 53 27.14 -9.11 3.55
N GLU A 54 28.09 -10.03 3.66
CA GLU A 54 28.02 -11.18 4.55
C GLU A 54 29.09 -11.07 5.63
N PHE A 55 28.66 -11.17 6.89
CA PHE A 55 29.55 -11.20 8.05
C PHE A 55 30.03 -12.63 8.32
N ASP A 56 31.10 -12.76 9.11
CA ASP A 56 31.72 -14.03 9.45
C ASP A 56 30.83 -14.96 10.28
N ASP A 57 29.81 -14.44 10.95
CA ASP A 57 28.78 -15.19 11.68
C ASP A 57 27.62 -15.67 10.77
N GLY A 58 27.68 -15.40 9.46
CA GLY A 58 26.64 -15.73 8.51
C GLY A 58 25.48 -14.72 8.47
N SER A 59 25.55 -13.64 9.22
CA SER A 59 24.57 -12.56 9.15
C SER A 59 24.78 -11.69 7.92
N PHE A 60 23.74 -10.94 7.52
CA PHE A 60 23.77 -10.09 6.34
C PHE A 60 23.58 -8.62 6.70
N GLY A 61 24.18 -7.76 5.89
CA GLY A 61 24.00 -6.32 5.94
C GLY A 61 23.91 -5.72 4.56
N MET A 62 23.37 -4.51 4.47
CA MET A 62 23.25 -3.76 3.24
C MET A 62 24.13 -2.52 3.29
N ALA A 63 24.99 -2.33 2.28
CA ALA A 63 25.84 -1.14 2.15
C ALA A 63 24.97 0.10 1.91
N GLN A 64 25.11 1.12 2.79
CA GLN A 64 24.28 2.33 2.73
C GLN A 64 25.07 3.58 2.38
N ASN A 65 26.23 3.78 2.98
CA ASN A 65 27.06 4.95 2.76
C ASN A 65 28.48 4.50 2.41
N LEU A 66 28.93 4.92 1.24
CA LEU A 66 30.26 4.59 0.72
C LEU A 66 31.17 5.79 0.93
N GLU A 67 32.12 5.65 1.84
CA GLU A 67 33.16 6.63 2.10
C GLU A 67 34.50 6.15 1.53
N GLU A 68 35.50 7.01 1.41
CA GLU A 68 36.78 6.68 0.80
C GLU A 68 37.46 5.45 1.40
N ASN A 69 37.40 5.28 2.72
CA ASN A 69 38.08 4.20 3.45
C ASN A 69 37.15 3.29 4.25
N SER A 70 35.84 3.59 4.29
CA SER A 70 34.86 2.81 5.05
C SER A 70 33.51 2.74 4.36
N VAL A 71 32.75 1.71 4.71
CA VAL A 71 31.38 1.51 4.27
C VAL A 71 30.48 1.44 5.51
N SER A 72 29.43 2.26 5.54
CA SER A 72 28.38 2.13 6.57
C SER A 72 27.38 1.10 6.10
N VAL A 73 27.13 0.10 6.94
CA VAL A 73 26.34 -1.09 6.62
C VAL A 73 25.14 -1.15 7.57
N ALA A 74 23.95 -1.22 7.01
CA ALA A 74 22.72 -1.50 7.75
C ALA A 74 22.62 -3.03 7.98
N VAL A 75 22.64 -3.48 9.22
CA VAL A 75 22.60 -4.90 9.57
C VAL A 75 21.15 -5.39 9.48
N LEU A 76 20.92 -6.42 8.67
CA LEU A 76 19.60 -6.97 8.36
C LEU A 76 19.21 -8.19 9.22
N SER A 77 20.15 -8.70 10.01
CA SER A 77 19.94 -9.86 10.89
C SER A 77 20.19 -9.48 12.35
N ASN A 78 20.06 -10.45 13.22
CA ASN A 78 20.33 -10.24 14.63
C ASN A 78 21.83 -9.96 14.82
N HIS A 79 22.19 -8.74 15.21
CA HIS A 79 23.57 -8.24 15.28
C HIS A 79 24.32 -8.62 16.57
N ASN A 80 23.75 -9.50 17.39
CA ASN A 80 24.31 -9.84 18.71
C ASN A 80 25.69 -10.50 18.66
N ASN A 81 26.06 -11.08 17.52
CA ASN A 81 27.34 -11.78 17.35
C ASN A 81 28.38 -10.96 16.57
N ILE A 82 27.98 -9.89 15.90
CA ILE A 82 28.90 -9.03 15.16
C ILE A 82 29.68 -8.17 16.17
N ARG A 83 31.00 -8.14 16.05
CA ARG A 83 31.91 -7.40 16.93
C ARG A 83 32.91 -6.57 16.12
N GLU A 84 33.52 -5.61 16.78
CA GLU A 84 34.70 -4.94 16.20
C GLU A 84 35.79 -5.98 15.92
N GLY A 85 36.38 -5.92 14.72
CA GLY A 85 37.31 -6.92 14.23
C GLY A 85 36.69 -8.07 13.43
N SER A 86 35.33 -8.24 13.45
CA SER A 86 34.65 -9.22 12.59
C SER A 86 34.96 -8.98 11.11
N SER A 87 35.09 -10.08 10.35
CA SER A 87 35.32 -10.03 8.91
C SER A 87 34.02 -9.89 8.16
N VAL A 88 34.04 -9.11 7.09
CA VAL A 88 32.89 -8.89 6.20
C VAL A 88 33.33 -9.11 4.77
N ARG A 89 32.56 -9.87 3.99
CA ARG A 89 32.83 -10.11 2.58
C ARG A 89 31.74 -9.55 1.69
N ARG A 90 32.13 -9.13 0.52
CA ARG A 90 31.21 -8.73 -0.54
C ARG A 90 30.56 -9.95 -1.16
N THR A 91 29.25 -9.84 -1.45
CA THR A 91 28.54 -10.86 -2.23
C THR A 91 28.49 -10.54 -3.72
N GLY A 92 28.81 -9.30 -4.12
CA GLY A 92 28.67 -8.82 -5.49
C GLY A 92 27.22 -8.73 -5.99
N LYS A 93 26.25 -8.86 -5.08
CA LYS A 93 24.82 -8.83 -5.39
C LYS A 93 24.14 -7.72 -4.61
N VAL A 94 23.18 -7.05 -5.23
CA VAL A 94 22.28 -6.12 -4.51
C VAL A 94 21.27 -6.89 -3.68
N LEU A 95 20.78 -6.27 -2.61
CA LEU A 95 19.75 -6.87 -1.78
C LEU A 95 18.52 -7.22 -2.61
N SER A 96 18.11 -8.48 -2.56
CA SER A 96 17.02 -9.05 -3.34
C SER A 96 16.10 -9.86 -2.45
N VAL A 97 14.83 -9.98 -2.85
CA VAL A 97 13.83 -10.80 -2.15
C VAL A 97 13.33 -11.93 -3.07
N PRO A 98 12.98 -13.08 -2.49
CA PRO A 98 12.35 -14.15 -3.25
C PRO A 98 10.95 -13.72 -3.69
N VAL A 99 10.54 -14.12 -4.89
CA VAL A 99 9.25 -13.82 -5.50
C VAL A 99 8.63 -15.06 -6.11
N GLY A 100 7.32 -15.10 -6.25
CA GLY A 100 6.60 -16.22 -6.85
C GLY A 100 5.16 -16.32 -6.36
N GLU A 101 4.37 -17.13 -7.05
CA GLU A 101 2.96 -17.40 -6.67
C GLU A 101 2.86 -18.16 -5.34
N GLY A 102 3.89 -18.92 -4.94
CA GLY A 102 3.94 -19.61 -3.64
C GLY A 102 3.84 -18.69 -2.43
N PHE A 103 4.04 -17.39 -2.60
CA PHE A 103 3.88 -16.39 -1.54
C PHE A 103 2.43 -15.99 -1.28
N LEU A 104 1.48 -16.32 -2.16
CA LEU A 104 0.06 -16.05 -1.92
C LEU A 104 -0.42 -16.81 -0.69
N GLY A 105 -1.16 -16.15 0.17
CA GLY A 105 -1.63 -16.71 1.44
C GLY A 105 -0.61 -16.78 2.57
N ARG A 106 0.59 -16.20 2.37
CA ARG A 106 1.70 -16.27 3.32
C ARG A 106 1.95 -14.93 4.03
N ILE A 107 2.54 -15.06 5.22
CA ILE A 107 3.07 -13.91 5.97
C ILE A 107 4.58 -14.07 6.00
N VAL A 108 5.28 -13.04 5.52
CA VAL A 108 6.74 -13.03 5.42
C VAL A 108 7.34 -11.81 6.12
N ASP A 109 8.61 -11.91 6.48
CA ASP A 109 9.39 -10.78 6.98
C ASP A 109 9.83 -9.83 5.85
N ALA A 110 10.57 -8.78 6.20
CA ALA A 110 11.10 -7.80 5.25
C ALA A 110 12.07 -8.40 4.20
N LEU A 111 12.62 -9.57 4.44
CA LEU A 111 13.55 -10.26 3.54
C LEU A 111 12.87 -11.39 2.74
N GLY A 112 11.56 -11.58 2.93
CA GLY A 112 10.77 -12.62 2.26
C GLY A 112 10.81 -13.99 2.94
N ASN A 113 11.35 -14.11 4.16
CA ASN A 113 11.30 -15.35 4.91
C ASN A 113 9.90 -15.56 5.51
N PRO A 114 9.34 -16.77 5.44
CA PRO A 114 8.02 -17.04 6.02
C PRO A 114 8.08 -17.02 7.57
N ILE A 115 7.11 -16.30 8.16
CA ILE A 115 6.97 -16.17 9.62
C ILE A 115 5.63 -16.69 10.14
N ASP A 116 4.85 -17.33 9.27
CA ASP A 116 3.50 -17.84 9.55
C ASP A 116 3.47 -19.30 10.07
N GLY A 117 4.63 -19.92 10.23
CA GLY A 117 4.74 -21.30 10.70
C GLY A 117 4.29 -22.39 9.71
N LYS A 118 3.95 -22.01 8.46
CA LYS A 118 3.50 -22.96 7.41
C LYS A 118 4.65 -23.61 6.62
N GLY A 119 5.89 -23.48 7.08
CA GLY A 119 7.08 -24.03 6.41
C GLY A 119 7.61 -23.14 5.27
N PRO A 120 8.67 -23.61 4.58
CA PRO A 120 9.31 -22.85 3.52
C PRO A 120 8.37 -22.55 2.36
N VAL A 121 8.66 -21.49 1.60
CA VAL A 121 7.90 -21.08 0.42
C VAL A 121 8.71 -21.42 -0.83
N GLU A 122 8.06 -22.01 -1.82
CA GLU A 122 8.66 -22.16 -3.15
C GLU A 122 8.70 -20.82 -3.86
N SER A 123 9.92 -20.36 -4.17
CA SER A 123 10.12 -19.14 -4.95
C SER A 123 10.34 -19.44 -6.42
N SER A 124 9.76 -18.64 -7.30
CA SER A 124 10.02 -18.70 -8.74
C SER A 124 11.32 -18.01 -9.14
N GLY A 125 11.91 -17.22 -8.26
CA GLY A 125 13.15 -16.49 -8.46
C GLY A 125 13.40 -15.45 -7.39
N THR A 126 14.36 -14.57 -7.63
CA THR A 126 14.70 -13.44 -6.75
C THR A 126 14.62 -12.14 -7.54
N ARG A 127 14.23 -11.05 -6.86
CA ARG A 127 14.13 -9.72 -7.46
C ARG A 127 14.81 -8.68 -6.58
N PRO A 128 15.61 -7.75 -7.15
CA PRO A 128 16.15 -6.63 -6.37
C PRO A 128 15.04 -5.84 -5.69
N ILE A 129 15.26 -5.43 -4.44
CA ILE A 129 14.28 -4.62 -3.72
C ILE A 129 14.17 -3.21 -4.29
N GLU A 130 15.24 -2.68 -4.86
CA GLU A 130 15.23 -1.42 -5.57
C GLU A 130 15.32 -1.67 -7.08
N SER A 131 14.35 -1.12 -7.80
CA SER A 131 14.22 -1.17 -9.25
C SER A 131 13.82 0.20 -9.75
N GLU A 132 14.15 0.52 -10.99
CA GLU A 132 13.68 1.73 -11.64
C GLU A 132 12.16 1.67 -11.85
N ALA A 133 11.51 2.83 -11.71
CA ALA A 133 10.09 2.96 -12.01
C ALA A 133 9.86 2.84 -13.53
N PRO A 134 8.70 2.36 -13.99
CA PRO A 134 8.35 2.34 -15.40
C PRO A 134 8.51 3.71 -16.05
N GLY A 135 9.16 3.75 -17.21
CA GLY A 135 9.37 4.97 -18.00
C GLY A 135 8.05 5.57 -18.54
N ILE A 136 8.11 6.78 -19.09
CA ILE A 136 6.92 7.48 -19.61
C ILE A 136 6.26 6.69 -20.74
N ILE A 137 7.05 6.09 -21.62
CA ILE A 137 6.56 5.32 -22.79
C ILE A 137 5.91 4.01 -22.36
N GLU A 138 6.36 3.43 -21.26
CA GLU A 138 5.85 2.15 -20.73
C GLU A 138 4.50 2.32 -20.01
N ARG A 139 4.17 3.53 -19.59
CA ARG A 139 2.94 3.82 -18.82
C ARG A 139 1.72 3.94 -19.72
N LYS A 140 0.62 3.38 -19.26
CA LYS A 140 -0.72 3.58 -19.81
C LYS A 140 -1.54 4.46 -18.87
N SER A 141 -2.40 5.30 -19.44
CA SER A 141 -3.34 6.11 -18.64
C SER A 141 -4.28 5.24 -17.82
N VAL A 142 -4.50 5.63 -16.58
CA VAL A 142 -5.41 4.95 -15.65
C VAL A 142 -6.86 5.16 -16.09
N SER A 143 -7.57 4.08 -16.40
CA SER A 143 -8.96 4.11 -16.88
C SER A 143 -9.84 2.99 -16.36
N VAL A 144 -9.25 1.97 -15.72
CA VAL A 144 -9.98 0.83 -15.16
C VAL A 144 -10.17 1.07 -13.66
N PRO A 145 -11.42 1.03 -13.13
CA PRO A 145 -11.65 1.24 -11.71
C PRO A 145 -11.07 0.12 -10.86
N LEU A 146 -10.52 0.50 -9.69
CA LEU A 146 -10.29 -0.38 -8.56
C LEU A 146 -11.45 -0.16 -7.57
N GLN A 147 -12.39 -1.08 -7.53
CA GLN A 147 -13.54 -0.96 -6.62
C GLN A 147 -13.09 -1.27 -5.20
N THR A 148 -13.32 -0.33 -4.29
CA THR A 148 -13.01 -0.50 -2.86
C THR A 148 -14.14 -1.21 -2.11
N GLY A 149 -15.34 -1.18 -2.66
CA GLY A 149 -16.56 -1.64 -2.00
C GLY A 149 -17.08 -0.65 -0.95
N ILE A 150 -16.47 0.54 -0.84
CA ILE A 150 -16.84 1.58 0.11
C ILE A 150 -17.59 2.68 -0.63
N LYS A 151 -18.87 2.87 -0.28
CA LYS A 151 -19.78 3.82 -0.95
C LYS A 151 -19.19 5.21 -1.09
N ALA A 152 -18.61 5.76 -0.02
CA ALA A 152 -18.04 7.09 0.00
C ALA A 152 -16.83 7.25 -0.93
N ILE A 153 -16.02 6.20 -1.09
CA ILE A 153 -14.82 6.22 -1.95
C ILE A 153 -15.23 6.02 -3.40
N ASP A 154 -15.90 4.93 -3.71
CA ASP A 154 -16.23 4.55 -5.08
C ASP A 154 -17.13 5.58 -5.78
N SER A 155 -17.96 6.31 -5.01
CA SER A 155 -18.83 7.35 -5.55
C SER A 155 -18.16 8.72 -5.70
N MET A 156 -17.35 9.17 -4.72
CA MET A 156 -16.86 10.55 -4.65
C MET A 156 -15.35 10.70 -4.88
N ILE A 157 -14.57 9.66 -4.63
CA ILE A 157 -13.10 9.66 -4.67
C ILE A 157 -12.62 8.37 -5.35
N PRO A 158 -13.01 8.13 -6.62
CA PRO A 158 -12.75 6.86 -7.28
C PRO A 158 -11.26 6.60 -7.47
N ILE A 159 -10.87 5.34 -7.29
CA ILE A 159 -9.49 4.87 -7.46
C ILE A 159 -9.41 4.02 -8.73
N GLY A 160 -8.39 4.24 -9.54
CA GLY A 160 -8.11 3.46 -10.73
C GLY A 160 -6.95 2.49 -10.55
N ARG A 161 -6.95 1.40 -11.32
CA ARG A 161 -5.84 0.44 -11.33
C ARG A 161 -4.58 1.09 -11.89
N GLY A 162 -3.52 1.11 -11.09
CA GLY A 162 -2.28 1.81 -11.40
C GLY A 162 -2.15 3.20 -10.77
N GLN A 163 -3.14 3.64 -10.00
CA GLN A 163 -3.15 4.92 -9.29
C GLN A 163 -2.46 4.80 -7.92
N ARG A 164 -1.93 5.92 -7.45
CA ARG A 164 -1.43 6.09 -6.07
C ARG A 164 -2.40 6.98 -5.31
N GLU A 165 -3.15 6.41 -4.39
CA GLU A 165 -4.14 7.15 -3.59
C GLU A 165 -3.76 7.08 -2.11
N LEU A 166 -3.49 8.24 -1.51
CA LEU A 166 -3.07 8.34 -0.12
C LEU A 166 -4.27 8.21 0.82
N ILE A 167 -4.14 7.38 1.85
CA ILE A 167 -5.07 7.36 2.98
C ILE A 167 -4.41 8.09 4.15
N ILE A 168 -4.99 9.21 4.58
CA ILE A 168 -4.38 10.11 5.56
C ILE A 168 -5.36 10.48 6.67
N GLY A 169 -4.90 10.55 7.90
CA GLY A 169 -5.70 10.97 9.07
C GLY A 169 -5.03 10.59 10.38
N ASP A 170 -5.61 11.01 11.48
CA ASP A 170 -5.10 10.75 12.82
C ASP A 170 -5.18 9.27 13.23
N ARG A 171 -4.60 8.94 14.37
CA ARG A 171 -4.69 7.57 14.92
C ARG A 171 -6.14 7.16 15.12
N GLN A 172 -6.43 5.88 14.86
CA GLN A 172 -7.73 5.25 15.12
C GLN A 172 -8.92 5.89 14.37
N THR A 173 -8.69 6.56 13.24
CA THR A 173 -9.74 7.12 12.38
C THR A 173 -10.30 6.13 11.35
N GLY A 174 -9.78 4.90 11.28
CA GLY A 174 -10.27 3.88 10.36
C GLY A 174 -9.44 3.69 9.10
N LYS A 175 -8.19 4.18 9.05
CA LYS A 175 -7.31 4.04 7.86
C LYS A 175 -7.05 2.58 7.46
N THR A 176 -6.68 1.76 8.44
CA THR A 176 -6.41 0.33 8.22
C THR A 176 -7.67 -0.43 7.81
N GLU A 177 -8.83 -0.06 8.36
CA GLU A 177 -10.12 -0.65 8.01
C GLU A 177 -10.48 -0.42 6.55
N ILE A 178 -10.25 0.78 6.01
CA ILE A 178 -10.44 1.07 4.56
C ILE A 178 -9.56 0.16 3.71
N ALA A 179 -8.30 -0.04 4.12
CA ALA A 179 -7.38 -0.92 3.42
C ALA A 179 -7.85 -2.38 3.44
N ILE A 180 -8.33 -2.87 4.59
CA ILE A 180 -8.86 -4.23 4.75
C ILE A 180 -10.11 -4.43 3.88
N ASP A 181 -11.07 -3.52 3.93
CA ASP A 181 -12.29 -3.60 3.12
C ASP A 181 -11.97 -3.60 1.63
N THR A 182 -11.00 -2.79 1.21
CA THR A 182 -10.52 -2.76 -0.18
C THR A 182 -9.93 -4.10 -0.60
N ILE A 183 -9.13 -4.75 0.26
CA ILE A 183 -8.59 -6.10 -0.01
C ILE A 183 -9.74 -7.12 -0.11
N ILE A 184 -10.66 -7.13 0.85
CA ILE A 184 -11.78 -8.08 0.88
C ILE A 184 -12.61 -7.96 -0.40
N ASN A 185 -12.81 -6.75 -0.90
CA ASN A 185 -13.59 -6.50 -2.12
C ASN A 185 -12.91 -7.04 -3.40
N GLN A 186 -11.62 -7.40 -3.35
CA GLN A 186 -10.93 -7.93 -4.53
C GLN A 186 -11.18 -9.43 -4.79
N LYS A 187 -11.95 -10.12 -3.96
CA LYS A 187 -12.14 -11.58 -4.00
C LYS A 187 -12.47 -12.19 -5.38
N HIS A 188 -13.15 -11.44 -6.24
CA HIS A 188 -13.56 -11.93 -7.57
C HIS A 188 -13.03 -11.08 -8.73
N THR A 189 -12.09 -10.18 -8.46
CA THR A 189 -11.58 -9.23 -9.46
C THR A 189 -10.31 -9.69 -10.14
N GLY A 190 -9.67 -10.74 -9.62
CA GLY A 190 -8.37 -11.23 -10.08
C GLY A 190 -7.19 -10.33 -9.66
N VAL A 191 -7.43 -9.31 -8.83
CA VAL A 191 -6.38 -8.44 -8.29
C VAL A 191 -5.64 -9.15 -7.17
N ILE A 192 -4.31 -9.17 -7.24
CA ILE A 192 -3.45 -9.69 -6.18
C ILE A 192 -3.19 -8.58 -5.18
N CYS A 193 -3.29 -8.90 -3.89
CA CYS A 193 -3.11 -7.93 -2.83
C CYS A 193 -1.81 -8.16 -2.09
N ILE A 194 -1.09 -7.06 -1.75
CA ILE A 194 0.10 -7.10 -0.91
C ILE A 194 -0.10 -6.08 0.20
N TYR A 195 -0.05 -6.54 1.44
CA TYR A 195 -0.14 -5.67 2.61
C TYR A 195 1.21 -5.60 3.29
N VAL A 196 1.79 -4.40 3.35
CA VAL A 196 3.08 -4.16 3.99
C VAL A 196 2.85 -3.49 5.34
N ALA A 197 3.04 -4.26 6.42
CA ALA A 197 2.95 -3.76 7.80
C ALA A 197 4.32 -3.24 8.25
N ILE A 198 4.42 -1.93 8.48
CA ILE A 198 5.68 -1.24 8.80
C ILE A 198 5.62 -0.72 10.24
N GLY A 199 6.49 -1.23 11.11
CA GLY A 199 6.58 -0.79 12.50
C GLY A 199 5.29 -1.01 13.29
N GLN A 200 4.47 -1.99 12.92
CA GLN A 200 3.25 -2.35 13.63
C GLN A 200 3.51 -3.39 14.72
N LYS A 201 2.59 -3.48 15.68
CA LYS A 201 2.63 -4.54 16.69
C LYS A 201 2.29 -5.88 16.03
N SER A 202 3.04 -6.94 16.35
CA SER A 202 2.78 -8.29 15.83
C SER A 202 1.34 -8.75 16.08
N THR A 203 0.74 -8.35 17.22
CA THR A 203 -0.67 -8.65 17.52
C THR A 203 -1.66 -8.00 16.52
N SER A 204 -1.32 -6.84 15.96
CA SER A 204 -2.14 -6.17 14.94
C SER A 204 -2.07 -6.93 13.61
N VAL A 205 -0.88 -7.39 13.24
CA VAL A 205 -0.68 -8.20 12.01
C VAL A 205 -1.43 -9.53 12.11
N VAL A 206 -1.40 -10.18 13.26
CA VAL A 206 -2.17 -11.42 13.49
C VAL A 206 -3.67 -11.19 13.39
N LYS A 207 -4.19 -10.09 13.95
CA LYS A 207 -5.62 -9.74 13.80
C LYS A 207 -6.00 -9.52 12.35
N LEU A 208 -5.21 -8.73 11.61
CA LEU A 208 -5.37 -8.50 10.19
C LEU A 208 -5.42 -9.83 9.40
N ALA A 209 -4.43 -10.69 9.60
CA ALA A 209 -4.38 -11.98 8.93
C ALA A 209 -5.61 -12.86 9.22
N ASN A 210 -6.09 -12.85 10.47
CA ASN A 210 -7.30 -13.58 10.86
C ASN A 210 -8.56 -12.99 10.22
N GLU A 211 -8.68 -11.66 10.10
CA GLU A 211 -9.79 -10.99 9.42
C GLU A 211 -9.82 -11.33 7.93
N LEU A 212 -8.68 -11.22 7.25
CA LEU A 212 -8.54 -11.60 5.85
C LEU A 212 -8.81 -13.09 5.61
N THR A 213 -8.38 -13.96 6.53
CA THR A 213 -8.65 -15.40 6.45
C THR A 213 -10.15 -15.70 6.59
N ARG A 214 -10.85 -15.06 7.53
CA ARG A 214 -12.31 -15.22 7.69
C ARG A 214 -13.08 -14.77 6.46
N ALA A 215 -12.62 -13.70 5.80
CA ALA A 215 -13.21 -13.20 4.57
C ALA A 215 -12.84 -14.04 3.33
N GLY A 216 -11.89 -14.99 3.45
CA GLY A 216 -11.33 -15.73 2.32
C GLY A 216 -10.41 -14.90 1.43
N ALA A 217 -9.91 -13.77 1.94
CA ALA A 217 -9.07 -12.85 1.20
C ALA A 217 -7.57 -13.18 1.27
N MET A 218 -7.15 -14.04 2.21
CA MET A 218 -5.76 -14.48 2.28
C MET A 218 -5.32 -15.28 1.05
N GLU A 219 -6.21 -15.94 0.34
CA GLU A 219 -5.87 -16.76 -0.83
C GLU A 219 -5.16 -15.98 -1.95
N TYR A 220 -5.45 -14.68 -2.05
CA TYR A 220 -4.86 -13.78 -3.06
C TYR A 220 -4.05 -12.64 -2.40
N THR A 221 -3.70 -12.76 -1.12
CA THR A 221 -3.00 -11.72 -0.36
C THR A 221 -1.66 -12.21 0.16
N ILE A 222 -0.63 -11.38 0.06
CA ILE A 222 0.68 -11.54 0.71
C ILE A 222 0.79 -10.48 1.80
N ILE A 223 1.22 -10.89 3.00
CA ILE A 223 1.52 -9.94 4.09
C ILE A 223 3.03 -9.89 4.29
N VAL A 224 3.62 -8.71 4.10
CA VAL A 224 5.03 -8.42 4.43
C VAL A 224 5.06 -7.67 5.74
N SER A 225 5.73 -8.20 6.76
CA SER A 225 5.72 -7.62 8.10
C SER A 225 7.12 -7.26 8.57
N ALA A 226 7.30 -5.99 8.95
CA ALA A 226 8.42 -5.51 9.74
C ALA A 226 7.86 -4.92 11.04
N SER A 227 7.93 -5.69 12.12
CA SER A 227 7.31 -5.33 13.40
C SER A 227 8.00 -4.15 14.08
N ALA A 228 7.32 -3.53 15.04
CA ALA A 228 7.88 -2.42 15.84
C ALA A 228 9.07 -2.84 16.73
N SER A 229 9.26 -4.14 16.96
CA SER A 229 10.40 -4.69 17.72
C SER A 229 11.61 -5.00 16.84
N GLU A 230 11.45 -4.96 15.52
CA GLU A 230 12.55 -5.17 14.59
C GLU A 230 13.39 -3.91 14.39
N SER A 231 14.61 -4.10 13.91
CA SER A 231 15.56 -3.02 13.69
C SER A 231 15.07 -2.02 12.61
N ALA A 232 15.51 -0.78 12.70
CA ALA A 232 15.18 0.26 11.71
C ALA A 232 15.55 -0.14 10.27
N PRO A 233 16.67 -0.81 9.97
CA PRO A 233 16.96 -1.33 8.64
C PRO A 233 15.88 -2.25 8.06
N LEU A 234 15.32 -3.17 8.84
CA LEU A 234 14.27 -4.07 8.36
C LEU A 234 12.96 -3.32 8.08
N GLN A 235 12.59 -2.35 8.93
CA GLN A 235 11.44 -1.48 8.69
C GLN A 235 11.64 -0.61 7.44
N TYR A 236 12.88 -0.18 7.15
CA TYR A 236 13.23 0.55 5.93
C TYR A 236 13.09 -0.33 4.68
N VAL A 237 13.52 -1.58 4.74
CA VAL A 237 13.53 -2.51 3.59
C VAL A 237 12.12 -3.01 3.24
N ALA A 238 11.26 -3.23 4.22
CA ALA A 238 9.95 -3.89 4.05
C ALA A 238 9.07 -3.33 2.90
N PRO A 239 8.86 -2.01 2.74
CA PRO A 239 8.03 -1.50 1.64
C PRO A 239 8.66 -1.72 0.27
N TYR A 240 9.97 -1.69 0.15
CA TYR A 240 10.66 -2.01 -1.11
C TYR A 240 10.56 -3.50 -1.45
N SER A 241 10.64 -4.37 -0.45
CA SER A 241 10.42 -5.82 -0.60
C SER A 241 9.01 -6.12 -1.11
N GLY A 242 7.99 -5.54 -0.47
CA GLY A 242 6.61 -5.66 -0.92
C GLY A 242 6.40 -5.14 -2.33
N CYS A 243 7.05 -4.02 -2.69
CA CYS A 243 7.01 -3.46 -4.03
C CYS A 243 7.67 -4.38 -5.06
N ALA A 244 8.81 -4.98 -4.75
CA ALA A 244 9.49 -5.93 -5.63
C ALA A 244 8.63 -7.19 -5.87
N MET A 245 7.92 -7.69 -4.84
CA MET A 245 6.95 -8.77 -5.00
C MET A 245 5.76 -8.34 -5.89
N ALA A 246 5.28 -7.10 -5.76
CA ALA A 246 4.21 -6.56 -6.60
C ALA A 246 4.62 -6.48 -8.07
N GLU A 247 5.84 -6.04 -8.34
CA GLU A 247 6.38 -5.95 -9.69
C GLU A 247 6.49 -7.30 -10.39
N TYR A 248 6.80 -8.37 -9.65
CA TYR A 248 6.79 -9.72 -10.20
C TYR A 248 5.42 -10.07 -10.82
N PHE A 249 4.33 -9.81 -10.11
CA PHE A 249 2.99 -10.09 -10.63
C PHE A 249 2.57 -9.12 -11.74
N ARG A 250 2.95 -7.85 -11.65
CA ARG A 250 2.71 -6.88 -12.73
C ARG A 250 3.36 -7.32 -14.04
N GLU A 251 4.60 -7.82 -14.00
CA GLU A 251 5.30 -8.33 -15.19
C GLU A 251 4.66 -9.59 -15.79
N LEU A 252 3.90 -10.33 -14.99
CA LEU A 252 3.04 -11.41 -15.47
C LEU A 252 1.70 -10.91 -16.04
N GLY A 253 1.52 -9.59 -16.21
CA GLY A 253 0.31 -8.97 -16.71
C GLY A 253 -0.85 -8.95 -15.70
N LYS A 254 -0.58 -9.15 -14.41
CA LYS A 254 -1.60 -9.12 -13.35
C LYS A 254 -1.77 -7.70 -12.79
N ASP A 255 -2.95 -7.43 -12.27
CA ASP A 255 -3.21 -6.23 -11.49
C ASP A 255 -2.91 -6.50 -10.02
N VAL A 256 -2.21 -5.57 -9.38
CA VAL A 256 -1.78 -5.69 -7.99
C VAL A 256 -2.26 -4.46 -7.20
N LEU A 257 -2.79 -4.71 -6.01
CA LEU A 257 -3.04 -3.70 -4.99
C LEU A 257 -1.98 -3.82 -3.91
N ILE A 258 -1.21 -2.76 -3.68
CA ILE A 258 -0.23 -2.71 -2.59
C ILE A 258 -0.61 -1.66 -1.56
N ILE A 259 -0.60 -2.05 -0.29
CA ILE A 259 -0.91 -1.17 0.85
C ILE A 259 0.35 -1.02 1.69
N TYR A 260 0.71 0.21 2.03
CA TYR A 260 1.83 0.53 2.92
C TYR A 260 1.31 1.10 4.23
N ASP A 261 1.21 0.29 5.27
CA ASP A 261 0.68 0.68 6.59
C ASP A 261 1.78 0.64 7.67
N ASP A 262 2.47 1.77 7.98
CA ASP A 262 2.32 3.11 7.39
C ASP A 262 3.68 3.71 6.99
N LEU A 263 3.64 4.62 6.03
CA LEU A 263 4.84 5.32 5.56
C LEU A 263 5.34 6.38 6.55
N SER A 264 4.55 6.80 7.54
CA SER A 264 5.04 7.67 8.62
C SER A 264 6.10 6.95 9.44
N LYS A 265 5.87 5.68 9.80
CA LYS A 265 6.85 4.84 10.50
C LYS A 265 8.05 4.49 9.62
N HIS A 266 7.82 4.28 8.34
CA HIS A 266 8.91 4.10 7.36
C HIS A 266 9.87 5.30 7.36
N ALA A 267 9.32 6.52 7.33
CA ALA A 267 10.13 7.74 7.41
C ALA A 267 10.89 7.84 8.75
N VAL A 268 10.27 7.48 9.87
CA VAL A 268 10.92 7.45 11.19
C VAL A 268 12.06 6.44 11.23
N ALA A 269 11.87 5.24 10.67
CA ALA A 269 12.92 4.23 10.56
C ALA A 269 14.10 4.74 9.71
N TYR A 270 13.80 5.38 8.58
CA TYR A 270 14.83 5.99 7.73
C TYR A 270 15.57 7.15 8.40
N ARG A 271 14.88 7.97 9.19
CA ARG A 271 15.49 9.01 10.01
C ARG A 271 16.45 8.41 11.04
N ALA A 272 16.03 7.38 11.77
CA ALA A 272 16.87 6.69 12.73
C ALA A 272 18.13 6.12 12.07
N LEU A 273 17.98 5.39 10.95
CA LEU A 273 19.07 4.85 10.16
C LEU A 273 20.05 5.96 9.72
N SER A 274 19.52 7.06 9.17
CA SER A 274 20.33 8.18 8.66
C SER A 274 21.13 8.89 9.76
N LEU A 275 20.54 9.07 10.94
CA LEU A 275 21.24 9.65 12.09
C LEU A 275 22.35 8.74 12.61
N LEU A 276 22.12 7.42 12.64
CA LEU A 276 23.13 6.42 13.05
C LEU A 276 24.34 6.40 12.12
N ILE A 277 24.12 6.52 10.81
CA ILE A 277 25.22 6.64 9.82
C ILE A 277 25.76 8.08 9.70
N ARG A 278 25.32 8.98 10.57
CA ARG A 278 25.77 10.39 10.67
C ARG A 278 25.51 11.24 9.41
N ARG A 279 24.44 10.96 8.68
CA ARG A 279 23.98 11.90 7.64
C ARG A 279 23.48 13.20 8.29
N PRO A 280 23.75 14.37 7.70
CA PRO A 280 23.32 15.64 8.28
C PRO A 280 21.78 15.72 8.33
N PRO A 281 21.18 16.04 9.49
CA PRO A 281 19.74 16.18 9.62
C PRO A 281 19.25 17.48 8.98
N GLY A 282 18.06 17.42 8.37
CA GLY A 282 17.29 18.56 7.89
C GLY A 282 16.07 18.86 8.78
N ARG A 283 14.95 19.26 8.16
CA ARG A 283 13.70 19.58 8.87
C ARG A 283 13.22 18.37 9.69
N GLU A 284 12.81 18.58 10.93
CA GLU A 284 12.35 17.55 11.87
C GLU A 284 13.36 16.40 12.04
N ALA A 285 14.65 16.68 11.87
CA ALA A 285 15.75 15.72 11.89
C ALA A 285 15.69 14.65 10.79
N TYR A 286 14.83 14.77 9.79
CA TYR A 286 14.86 13.90 8.61
C TYR A 286 16.05 14.24 7.71
N PRO A 287 16.63 13.24 7.02
CA PRO A 287 17.67 13.50 6.02
C PRO A 287 17.08 14.25 4.82
N GLY A 288 17.92 14.99 4.08
CA GLY A 288 17.49 15.82 2.96
C GLY A 288 16.85 15.04 1.80
N ASP A 289 17.08 13.76 1.72
CA ASP A 289 16.57 12.85 0.68
C ASP A 289 15.30 12.08 1.08
N VAL A 290 14.63 12.46 2.18
CA VAL A 290 13.39 11.78 2.63
C VAL A 290 12.25 11.88 1.62
N PHE A 291 12.20 12.94 0.80
CA PHE A 291 11.25 13.02 -0.31
C PHE A 291 11.53 11.90 -1.33
N TYR A 292 12.78 11.70 -1.69
CA TYR A 292 13.20 10.67 -2.62
C TYR A 292 12.96 9.25 -2.08
N LEU A 293 13.02 9.05 -0.78
CA LEU A 293 12.65 7.79 -0.12
C LEU A 293 11.26 7.30 -0.56
N HIS A 294 10.27 8.17 -0.48
CA HIS A 294 8.89 7.81 -0.82
C HIS A 294 8.60 7.92 -2.32
N SER A 295 9.18 8.91 -3.02
CA SER A 295 8.94 9.09 -4.44
C SER A 295 9.45 7.93 -5.27
N ARG A 296 10.68 7.42 -5.03
CA ARG A 296 11.22 6.25 -5.74
C ARG A 296 10.45 4.96 -5.47
N LEU A 297 9.81 4.84 -4.30
CA LEU A 297 8.92 3.72 -3.98
C LEU A 297 7.59 3.84 -4.71
N LEU A 298 6.91 4.98 -4.58
CA LEU A 298 5.55 5.19 -5.08
C LEU A 298 5.50 5.36 -6.60
N GLU A 299 6.55 5.89 -7.23
CA GLU A 299 6.62 5.97 -8.71
C GLU A 299 6.67 4.60 -9.41
N ARG A 300 7.02 3.53 -8.70
CA ARG A 300 6.98 2.15 -9.20
C ARG A 300 5.54 1.64 -9.38
N ALA A 301 4.57 2.25 -8.68
CA ALA A 301 3.14 2.00 -8.87
C ALA A 301 2.67 2.73 -10.13
N ALA A 302 2.23 1.95 -11.12
CA ALA A 302 1.77 2.45 -12.41
C ALA A 302 0.93 1.39 -13.13
N CYS A 303 0.14 1.83 -14.10
CA CYS A 303 -0.43 0.95 -15.13
C CYS A 303 0.54 0.90 -16.32
N VAL A 304 0.91 -0.31 -16.75
CA VAL A 304 1.87 -0.55 -17.82
C VAL A 304 1.15 -0.92 -19.11
N ALA A 305 1.65 -0.43 -20.23
CA ALA A 305 1.08 -0.72 -21.54
C ALA A 305 1.28 -2.20 -21.92
N PRO A 306 0.35 -2.79 -22.69
CA PRO A 306 0.41 -4.22 -23.07
C PRO A 306 1.71 -4.63 -23.76
N GLU A 307 2.32 -3.71 -24.53
CA GLU A 307 3.59 -3.94 -25.24
C GLU A 307 4.77 -4.16 -24.29
N TYR A 308 4.63 -3.73 -23.03
CA TYR A 308 5.64 -3.86 -21.96
C TYR A 308 5.19 -4.83 -20.85
N GLY A 309 4.33 -5.79 -21.18
CA GLY A 309 3.84 -6.84 -20.29
C GLY A 309 2.44 -6.61 -19.74
N GLY A 310 1.92 -5.39 -19.80
CA GLY A 310 0.61 -5.05 -19.21
C GLY A 310 0.63 -5.08 -17.69
N GLY A 311 -0.56 -5.20 -17.08
CA GLY A 311 -0.71 -5.21 -15.63
C GLY A 311 -0.60 -3.83 -14.98
N SER A 312 -0.90 -3.79 -13.69
CA SER A 312 -0.83 -2.55 -12.92
C SER A 312 -0.45 -2.79 -11.47
N ILE A 313 0.14 -1.77 -10.83
CA ILE A 313 0.30 -1.70 -9.38
C ILE A 313 -0.44 -0.46 -8.90
N THR A 314 -1.49 -0.66 -8.12
CA THR A 314 -2.22 0.40 -7.42
C THR A 314 -1.67 0.50 -6.01
N ALA A 315 -1.20 1.68 -5.60
CA ALA A 315 -0.65 1.88 -4.28
C ALA A 315 -1.61 2.66 -3.37
N LEU A 316 -1.85 2.14 -2.19
CA LEU A 316 -2.55 2.82 -1.09
C LEU A 316 -1.58 3.05 0.07
N PRO A 317 -0.73 4.08 0.01
CA PRO A 317 0.07 4.47 1.17
C PRO A 317 -0.82 5.04 2.26
N ILE A 318 -0.48 4.71 3.52
CA ILE A 318 -1.13 5.25 4.70
C ILE A 318 -0.16 6.21 5.40
N ILE A 319 -0.66 7.38 5.75
CA ILE A 319 0.05 8.39 6.55
C ILE A 319 -0.75 8.70 7.81
N GLU A 320 -0.06 8.72 8.94
CA GLU A 320 -0.63 9.14 10.22
C GLU A 320 -0.33 10.62 10.48
N THR A 321 -1.38 11.40 10.74
CA THR A 321 -1.28 12.79 11.16
C THR A 321 -1.42 12.90 12.67
N GLN A 322 -1.07 14.08 13.20
CA GLN A 322 -1.30 14.47 14.59
C GLN A 322 -2.21 15.70 14.60
N ALA A 323 -3.35 15.61 15.28
CA ALA A 323 -4.34 16.68 15.36
C ALA A 323 -4.80 17.22 13.98
N GLY A 324 -4.87 16.35 12.98
CA GLY A 324 -5.29 16.71 11.62
C GLY A 324 -4.28 17.56 10.84
N ASP A 325 -3.04 17.72 11.32
CA ASP A 325 -2.03 18.56 10.64
C ASP A 325 -1.48 17.88 9.38
N VAL A 326 -2.05 18.26 8.24
CA VAL A 326 -1.58 17.84 6.89
C VAL A 326 -0.41 18.68 6.40
N SER A 327 -0.07 19.77 7.07
CA SER A 327 1.05 20.66 6.71
C SER A 327 2.40 20.20 7.25
N ALA A 328 2.42 19.17 8.08
CA ALA A 328 3.63 18.51 8.57
C ALA A 328 4.50 17.97 7.42
N TYR A 329 5.78 17.76 7.69
CA TYR A 329 6.77 17.52 6.63
C TYR A 329 6.50 16.24 5.82
N ILE A 330 6.26 15.11 6.47
CA ILE A 330 6.03 13.83 5.76
C ILE A 330 4.66 13.81 5.05
N PRO A 331 3.53 14.23 5.67
CA PRO A 331 2.25 14.36 4.97
C PRO A 331 2.34 15.19 3.70
N THR A 332 2.92 16.38 3.75
CA THR A 332 3.08 17.28 2.60
C THR A 332 3.85 16.60 1.46
N ASN A 333 4.94 15.90 1.78
CA ASN A 333 5.73 15.18 0.78
C ASN A 333 4.91 14.10 0.09
N VAL A 334 4.20 13.26 0.85
CA VAL A 334 3.45 12.14 0.26
C VAL A 334 2.21 12.62 -0.51
N ILE A 335 1.52 13.66 -0.06
CA ILE A 335 0.42 14.30 -0.83
C ILE A 335 0.91 14.77 -2.21
N SER A 336 2.13 15.31 -2.28
CA SER A 336 2.69 15.79 -3.56
C SER A 336 3.09 14.66 -4.51
N ILE A 337 3.46 13.49 -3.98
CA ILE A 337 3.88 12.32 -4.78
C ILE A 337 2.66 11.55 -5.32
N THR A 338 1.56 11.53 -4.56
CA THR A 338 0.37 10.73 -4.88
C THR A 338 -0.58 11.41 -5.85
N ASP A 339 -1.45 10.62 -6.47
CA ASP A 339 -2.45 11.08 -7.45
C ASP A 339 -3.78 11.49 -6.78
N GLY A 340 -3.77 11.66 -5.48
CA GLY A 340 -4.89 12.08 -4.66
C GLY A 340 -4.76 11.61 -3.23
N GLN A 341 -5.75 11.98 -2.41
CA GLN A 341 -5.80 11.61 -1.00
C GLN A 341 -7.23 11.41 -0.51
N ILE A 342 -7.40 10.42 0.35
CA ILE A 342 -8.60 10.17 1.16
C ILE A 342 -8.29 10.64 2.57
N PHE A 343 -8.93 11.72 3.00
CA PHE A 343 -8.72 12.32 4.30
C PHE A 343 -9.76 11.83 5.31
N LEU A 344 -9.29 11.26 6.42
CA LEU A 344 -10.14 10.82 7.53
C LEU A 344 -10.06 11.83 8.68
N GLU A 345 -11.20 12.26 9.13
CA GLU A 345 -11.38 13.30 10.15
C GLU A 345 -11.80 12.70 11.50
N THR A 346 -11.10 13.08 12.56
CA THR A 346 -11.38 12.61 13.92
C THR A 346 -12.77 13.03 14.41
N GLU A 347 -13.22 14.23 14.05
CA GLU A 347 -14.55 14.76 14.41
C GLU A 347 -15.68 13.94 13.80
N LEU A 348 -15.53 13.55 12.51
CA LEU A 348 -16.50 12.66 11.86
C LEU A 348 -16.56 11.29 12.54
N PHE A 349 -15.39 10.75 12.88
CA PHE A 349 -15.31 9.47 13.58
C PHE A 349 -16.03 9.52 14.95
N HIS A 350 -15.78 10.56 15.74
CA HIS A 350 -16.41 10.73 17.04
C HIS A 350 -17.92 11.02 16.95
N SER A 351 -18.39 11.61 15.86
CA SER A 351 -19.82 11.81 15.60
C SER A 351 -20.53 10.56 15.07
N GLY A 352 -19.82 9.42 14.96
CA GLY A 352 -20.38 8.15 14.51
C GLY A 352 -20.56 8.04 12.98
N ILE A 353 -19.89 8.88 12.21
CA ILE A 353 -19.83 8.77 10.74
C ILE A 353 -18.66 7.86 10.40
N ILE A 354 -18.96 6.65 9.99
CA ILE A 354 -17.96 5.62 9.63
C ILE A 354 -18.30 5.09 8.23
N PRO A 355 -17.31 5.10 7.29
CA PRO A 355 -15.95 5.63 7.41
C PRO A 355 -15.91 7.17 7.55
N ALA A 356 -14.95 7.66 8.33
CA ALA A 356 -14.84 9.08 8.70
C ALA A 356 -14.20 9.93 7.59
N ILE A 357 -14.59 9.69 6.35
CA ILE A 357 -14.04 10.35 5.16
C ILE A 357 -14.61 11.75 5.02
N ASN A 358 -13.74 12.74 4.87
CA ASN A 358 -14.15 14.09 4.51
C ASN A 358 -14.03 14.30 3.00
N PRO A 359 -15.14 14.29 2.23
CA PRO A 359 -15.10 14.44 0.78
C PRO A 359 -14.67 15.84 0.32
N GLY A 360 -14.79 16.86 1.17
CA GLY A 360 -14.45 18.25 0.85
C GLY A 360 -12.97 18.44 0.56
N ILE A 361 -12.11 17.79 1.35
CA ILE A 361 -10.64 17.87 1.23
C ILE A 361 -10.01 16.63 0.62
N SER A 362 -10.80 15.58 0.38
CA SER A 362 -10.37 14.37 -0.33
C SER A 362 -10.47 14.59 -1.84
N VAL A 363 -9.45 14.13 -2.57
CA VAL A 363 -9.35 14.34 -4.02
C VAL A 363 -8.80 13.08 -4.69
N SER A 364 -9.40 12.69 -5.80
CA SER A 364 -8.80 11.77 -6.78
C SER A 364 -8.49 12.54 -8.07
N ARG A 365 -7.22 12.60 -8.48
CA ARG A 365 -6.81 13.28 -9.71
C ARG A 365 -7.20 12.50 -10.98
N VAL A 366 -7.41 11.20 -10.86
CA VAL A 366 -7.94 10.35 -11.94
C VAL A 366 -9.44 10.56 -12.10
N GLY A 367 -10.16 10.66 -10.99
CA GLY A 367 -11.56 11.02 -10.95
C GLY A 367 -12.44 10.09 -11.78
N GLY A 368 -13.43 10.67 -12.46
CA GLY A 368 -14.42 9.93 -13.26
C GLY A 368 -13.87 9.11 -14.44
N SER A 369 -12.57 9.21 -14.76
CA SER A 369 -11.93 8.31 -15.72
C SER A 369 -11.78 6.89 -15.19
N ALA A 370 -11.74 6.74 -13.86
CA ALA A 370 -11.67 5.46 -13.14
C ALA A 370 -13.03 5.07 -12.52
N GLN A 371 -14.13 5.49 -13.09
CA GLN A 371 -15.48 5.07 -12.67
C GLN A 371 -16.20 4.31 -13.76
N LEU A 372 -17.01 3.34 -13.37
CA LEU A 372 -18.00 2.72 -14.26
C LEU A 372 -19.03 3.76 -14.69
N LYS A 373 -19.55 3.63 -15.91
CA LYS A 373 -20.52 4.59 -16.47
C LYS A 373 -21.73 4.81 -15.57
N ALA A 374 -22.26 3.75 -14.98
CA ALA A 374 -23.39 3.81 -14.05
C ALA A 374 -23.04 4.68 -12.83
N MET A 375 -21.95 4.39 -12.14
CA MET A 375 -21.52 5.16 -10.98
C MET A 375 -21.25 6.62 -11.34
N LYS A 376 -20.53 6.89 -12.41
CA LYS A 376 -20.22 8.25 -12.87
C LYS A 376 -21.47 9.08 -13.14
N LYS A 377 -22.51 8.49 -13.72
CA LYS A 377 -23.77 9.17 -14.01
C LYS A 377 -24.57 9.46 -12.74
N VAL A 378 -24.59 8.50 -11.83
CA VAL A 378 -25.41 8.58 -10.62
C VAL A 378 -24.76 9.44 -9.54
N SER A 379 -23.44 9.37 -9.38
CA SER A 379 -22.72 10.07 -8.29
C SER A 379 -22.26 11.48 -8.64
N GLY A 380 -22.53 11.96 -9.86
CA GLY A 380 -21.99 13.24 -10.37
C GLY A 380 -22.25 14.45 -9.47
N GLU A 381 -23.41 14.53 -8.85
CA GLU A 381 -23.82 15.62 -7.95
C GLU A 381 -23.59 15.32 -6.47
N LEU A 382 -23.32 14.06 -6.10
CA LEU A 382 -23.28 13.61 -4.71
C LEU A 382 -22.28 14.40 -3.86
N LYS A 383 -21.07 14.60 -4.39
CA LYS A 383 -20.01 15.34 -3.69
C LYS A 383 -20.39 16.80 -3.44
N LEU A 384 -21.04 17.43 -4.41
CA LEU A 384 -21.53 18.81 -4.30
C LEU A 384 -22.63 18.91 -3.26
N LEU A 385 -23.63 18.03 -3.31
CA LEU A 385 -24.74 17.99 -2.35
C LEU A 385 -24.24 17.76 -0.92
N TYR A 386 -23.28 16.84 -0.74
CA TYR A 386 -22.67 16.59 0.57
C TYR A 386 -21.91 17.83 1.07
N SER A 387 -21.14 18.52 0.21
CA SER A 387 -20.39 19.71 0.61
C SER A 387 -21.32 20.85 1.01
N GLN A 388 -22.39 21.08 0.23
CA GLN A 388 -23.43 22.07 0.56
C GLN A 388 -24.11 21.77 1.90
N TYR A 389 -24.42 20.50 2.15
CA TYR A 389 -24.98 20.08 3.44
C TYR A 389 -24.03 20.41 4.60
N ARG A 390 -22.76 20.13 4.48
CA ARG A 390 -21.77 20.43 5.55
C ARG A 390 -21.67 21.92 5.85
N GLU A 391 -21.70 22.77 4.82
CA GLU A 391 -21.73 24.21 4.98
C GLU A 391 -23.02 24.68 5.68
N LEU A 392 -24.19 24.20 5.22
CA LEU A 392 -25.48 24.54 5.81
C LEU A 392 -25.60 24.03 7.24
N GLN A 393 -25.05 22.85 7.57
CA GLN A 393 -25.05 22.29 8.92
C GLN A 393 -24.32 23.19 9.90
N ALA A 394 -23.17 23.78 9.49
CA ALA A 394 -22.43 24.72 10.31
C ALA A 394 -23.24 26.00 10.58
N PHE A 395 -23.96 26.51 9.57
CA PHE A 395 -24.84 27.67 9.73
C PHE A 395 -26.10 27.39 10.57
N ALA A 396 -26.69 26.20 10.41
CA ALA A 396 -27.89 25.81 11.15
C ALA A 396 -27.70 25.76 12.67
N GLN A 397 -26.48 25.54 13.13
CA GLN A 397 -26.15 25.58 14.58
C GLN A 397 -26.27 26.99 15.19
N PHE A 398 -26.23 28.03 14.38
CA PHE A 398 -26.24 29.44 14.83
C PHE A 398 -27.55 30.20 14.54
N GLY A 399 -28.48 29.63 13.73
CA GLY A 399 -29.68 30.30 13.28
C GLY A 399 -30.97 29.56 13.64
N SER A 400 -31.97 30.28 14.16
CA SER A 400 -33.26 29.69 14.56
C SER A 400 -34.31 29.63 13.44
N ASP A 401 -34.22 30.48 12.42
CA ASP A 401 -35.23 30.56 11.34
C ASP A 401 -34.60 30.22 9.98
N LEU A 402 -34.70 28.93 9.61
CA LEU A 402 -34.34 28.45 8.30
C LEU A 402 -35.55 28.45 7.37
N ASP A 403 -35.37 28.89 6.13
CA ASP A 403 -36.40 28.80 5.09
C ASP A 403 -36.68 27.35 4.66
N ALA A 404 -37.78 27.11 3.98
CA ALA A 404 -38.23 25.78 3.58
C ALA A 404 -37.21 25.05 2.67
N ASP A 405 -36.55 25.78 1.77
CA ASP A 405 -35.55 25.23 0.84
C ASP A 405 -34.31 24.75 1.58
N THR A 406 -33.81 25.57 2.50
CA THR A 406 -32.67 25.21 3.36
C THR A 406 -32.97 23.98 4.25
N LYS A 407 -34.21 23.91 4.80
CA LYS A 407 -34.65 22.72 5.55
C LYS A 407 -34.68 21.46 4.69
N ALA A 408 -35.17 21.56 3.45
CA ALA A 408 -35.20 20.43 2.51
C ALA A 408 -33.80 19.96 2.14
N ARG A 409 -32.86 20.87 1.90
CA ARG A 409 -31.44 20.54 1.64
C ARG A 409 -30.75 19.90 2.84
N LEU A 410 -31.03 20.37 4.05
CA LEU A 410 -30.50 19.74 5.28
C LEU A 410 -31.04 18.33 5.43
N ALA A 411 -32.35 18.13 5.22
CA ALA A 411 -32.97 16.82 5.31
C ALA A 411 -32.44 15.82 4.27
N LEU A 412 -32.17 16.28 3.04
CA LEU A 412 -31.52 15.47 2.02
C LEU A 412 -30.07 15.13 2.42
N GLY A 413 -29.33 16.11 2.93
CA GLY A 413 -27.95 15.93 3.34
C GLY A 413 -27.80 14.94 4.52
N GLU A 414 -28.71 14.98 5.49
CA GLU A 414 -28.75 13.99 6.59
C GLU A 414 -28.90 12.56 6.07
N ARG A 415 -29.77 12.36 5.07
CA ARG A 415 -29.97 11.05 4.44
C ARG A 415 -28.78 10.62 3.62
N ILE A 416 -28.11 11.55 2.90
CA ILE A 416 -26.87 11.28 2.18
C ILE A 416 -25.80 10.79 3.17
N VAL A 417 -25.63 11.49 4.30
CA VAL A 417 -24.66 11.07 5.32
C VAL A 417 -24.98 9.68 5.85
N GLU A 418 -26.26 9.39 6.13
CA GLU A 418 -26.67 8.06 6.64
C GLU A 418 -26.44 6.95 5.61
N VAL A 419 -26.77 7.19 4.35
CA VAL A 419 -26.50 6.26 3.24
C VAL A 419 -24.99 6.01 3.08
N LEU A 420 -24.14 7.00 3.27
CA LEU A 420 -22.69 6.85 3.11
C LEU A 420 -22.02 6.11 4.28
N LYS A 421 -22.71 5.97 5.42
CA LYS A 421 -22.21 5.12 6.51
C LYS A 421 -22.15 3.66 6.07
N GLN A 422 -21.13 2.97 6.53
CA GLN A 422 -20.89 1.58 6.19
C GLN A 422 -20.14 0.87 7.32
N ASN A 423 -20.57 -0.34 7.65
CA ASN A 423 -19.92 -1.15 8.66
C ASN A 423 -18.57 -1.71 8.14
N ARG A 424 -17.69 -2.05 9.07
CA ARG A 424 -16.41 -2.71 8.75
C ARG A 424 -16.66 -4.10 8.17
N ASN A 425 -15.72 -4.56 7.35
CA ASN A 425 -15.73 -5.89 6.73
C ASN A 425 -17.03 -6.17 5.95
N SER A 426 -17.62 -5.12 5.40
CA SER A 426 -18.87 -5.19 4.65
C SER A 426 -18.77 -4.41 3.34
N PRO A 427 -17.81 -4.74 2.46
CA PRO A 427 -17.72 -4.10 1.17
C PRO A 427 -18.95 -4.43 0.32
N LEU A 428 -19.45 -3.43 -0.40
CA LEU A 428 -20.66 -3.53 -1.20
C LEU A 428 -20.34 -3.67 -2.69
N ARG A 429 -21.12 -4.49 -3.36
CA ARG A 429 -21.11 -4.60 -4.83
C ARG A 429 -21.46 -3.26 -5.45
N VAL A 430 -20.75 -2.88 -6.51
CA VAL A 430 -20.94 -1.58 -7.17
C VAL A 430 -22.36 -1.36 -7.69
N GLY A 431 -23.04 -2.42 -8.13
CA GLY A 431 -24.45 -2.34 -8.55
C GLY A 431 -25.37 -1.87 -7.42
N CYS A 432 -25.16 -2.39 -6.20
CA CYS A 432 -25.91 -1.96 -5.00
C CYS A 432 -25.59 -0.51 -4.62
N GLN A 433 -24.30 -0.13 -4.72
CA GLN A 433 -23.88 1.25 -4.47
C GLN A 433 -24.55 2.23 -5.46
N VAL A 434 -24.60 1.90 -6.74
CA VAL A 434 -25.27 2.70 -7.77
C VAL A 434 -26.76 2.88 -7.43
N ALA A 435 -27.43 1.80 -7.03
CA ALA A 435 -28.87 1.83 -6.76
C ALA A 435 -29.20 2.72 -5.55
N ILE A 436 -28.48 2.62 -4.44
CA ILE A 436 -28.75 3.43 -3.25
C ILE A 436 -28.37 4.89 -3.44
N VAL A 437 -27.27 5.19 -4.14
CA VAL A 437 -26.88 6.56 -4.47
C VAL A 437 -27.92 7.19 -5.41
N TYR A 438 -28.42 6.43 -6.39
CA TYR A 438 -29.50 6.89 -7.25
C TYR A 438 -30.76 7.18 -6.43
N ALA A 439 -31.13 6.29 -5.49
CA ALA A 439 -32.32 6.44 -4.68
C ALA A 439 -32.28 7.71 -3.81
N VAL A 440 -31.15 7.99 -3.13
CA VAL A 440 -31.04 9.16 -2.26
C VAL A 440 -31.05 10.48 -3.05
N ILE A 441 -30.36 10.53 -4.19
CA ILE A 441 -30.28 11.75 -5.00
C ILE A 441 -31.63 12.07 -5.67
N ASN A 442 -32.39 11.05 -6.06
CA ASN A 442 -33.69 11.24 -6.75
C ASN A 442 -34.90 11.26 -5.81
N GLY A 443 -34.71 11.44 -4.50
CA GLY A 443 -35.77 11.66 -3.52
C GLY A 443 -36.57 10.44 -3.12
N TYR A 444 -36.16 9.22 -3.45
CA TYR A 444 -36.85 7.98 -3.02
C TYR A 444 -36.78 7.76 -1.52
N LEU A 445 -35.86 8.43 -0.83
CA LEU A 445 -35.73 8.37 0.63
C LEU A 445 -36.39 9.55 1.36
N ASP A 446 -37.06 10.48 0.68
CA ASP A 446 -37.61 11.68 1.31
C ASP A 446 -38.63 11.39 2.41
N ASN A 447 -39.40 10.31 2.27
CA ASN A 447 -40.38 9.85 3.25
C ASN A 447 -39.81 8.82 4.25
N VAL A 448 -38.53 8.45 4.13
CA VAL A 448 -37.87 7.51 5.04
C VAL A 448 -37.26 8.29 6.19
N ALA A 449 -37.54 7.91 7.43
CA ALA A 449 -36.91 8.53 8.59
C ALA A 449 -35.42 8.17 8.61
N VAL A 450 -34.56 9.11 9.01
CA VAL A 450 -33.08 8.92 9.00
C VAL A 450 -32.65 7.64 9.74
N LYS A 451 -33.30 7.31 10.86
CA LYS A 451 -33.04 6.08 11.63
C LYS A 451 -33.37 4.78 10.87
N ASP A 452 -34.26 4.84 9.89
CA ASP A 452 -34.75 3.69 9.14
C ASP A 452 -34.06 3.53 7.78
N VAL A 453 -33.14 4.45 7.41
CA VAL A 453 -32.40 4.42 6.14
C VAL A 453 -31.60 3.12 6.00
N HIS A 454 -30.94 2.66 7.05
CA HIS A 454 -30.16 1.43 7.01
C HIS A 454 -31.03 0.19 6.75
N GLN A 455 -32.22 0.13 7.32
CA GLN A 455 -33.15 -0.96 7.04
C GLN A 455 -33.65 -0.92 5.58
N TYR A 456 -34.03 0.29 5.11
CA TYR A 456 -34.37 0.49 3.70
C TYR A 456 -33.28 0.03 2.74
N GLU A 457 -32.02 0.33 3.06
CA GLU A 457 -30.83 -0.11 2.30
C GLU A 457 -30.76 -1.64 2.19
N GLN A 458 -30.89 -2.34 3.32
CA GLN A 458 -30.84 -3.81 3.35
C GLN A 458 -31.99 -4.43 2.55
N ASP A 459 -33.20 -3.90 2.71
CA ASP A 459 -34.37 -4.39 1.98
C ASP A 459 -34.23 -4.14 0.47
N LEU A 460 -33.69 -2.98 0.07
CA LEU A 460 -33.38 -2.67 -1.32
C LEU A 460 -32.37 -3.65 -1.90
N TYR A 461 -31.27 -3.93 -1.20
CA TYR A 461 -30.25 -4.86 -1.67
C TYR A 461 -30.80 -6.28 -1.82
N ALA A 462 -31.59 -6.74 -0.84
CA ALA A 462 -32.27 -8.03 -0.92
C ALA A 462 -33.25 -8.10 -2.11
N CYS A 463 -33.99 -7.03 -2.35
CA CYS A 463 -34.87 -6.93 -3.52
C CYS A 463 -34.11 -7.02 -4.85
N LEU A 464 -33.02 -6.25 -4.95
CA LEU A 464 -32.19 -6.21 -6.15
C LEU A 464 -31.50 -7.55 -6.43
N GLU A 465 -30.96 -8.19 -5.41
CA GLU A 465 -30.29 -9.51 -5.56
C GLU A 465 -31.26 -10.61 -5.95
N ASN A 466 -32.48 -10.63 -5.36
CA ASN A 466 -33.45 -11.67 -5.61
C ASN A 466 -34.24 -11.49 -6.92
N LYS A 467 -34.62 -10.26 -7.26
CA LYS A 467 -35.54 -9.98 -8.39
C LYS A 467 -34.83 -9.32 -9.60
N TYR A 468 -33.75 -8.60 -9.38
CA TYR A 468 -33.10 -7.74 -10.36
C TYR A 468 -31.59 -8.00 -10.48
N SER A 469 -31.16 -9.24 -10.25
CA SER A 469 -29.73 -9.62 -10.30
C SER A 469 -29.07 -9.33 -11.65
N GLU A 470 -29.83 -9.41 -12.73
CA GLU A 470 -29.36 -9.07 -14.07
C GLU A 470 -29.01 -7.57 -14.21
N LEU A 471 -29.81 -6.68 -13.58
CA LEU A 471 -29.52 -5.26 -13.53
C LEU A 471 -28.22 -4.97 -12.79
N LEU A 472 -27.97 -5.63 -11.66
CA LEU A 472 -26.72 -5.50 -10.91
C LEU A 472 -25.51 -5.91 -11.76
N GLN A 473 -25.60 -7.05 -12.46
CA GLN A 473 -24.55 -7.53 -13.36
C GLN A 473 -24.27 -6.54 -14.50
N ARG A 474 -25.31 -5.94 -15.07
CA ARG A 474 -25.17 -4.92 -16.13
C ARG A 474 -24.44 -3.68 -15.60
N PHE A 475 -24.77 -3.19 -14.41
CA PHE A 475 -24.05 -2.08 -13.79
C PHE A 475 -22.59 -2.41 -13.51
N GLU A 476 -22.29 -3.62 -13.04
CA GLU A 476 -20.94 -4.11 -12.80
C GLU A 476 -20.13 -4.26 -14.09
N ALA A 477 -20.79 -4.63 -15.19
CA ALA A 477 -20.19 -4.69 -16.52
C ALA A 477 -20.01 -3.30 -17.15
N GLY A 478 -20.43 -2.22 -16.48
CA GLY A 478 -20.29 -0.83 -16.94
C GLY A 478 -21.40 -0.35 -17.88
N TYR A 479 -22.46 -1.12 -18.08
CA TYR A 479 -23.63 -0.68 -18.85
C TYR A 479 -24.49 0.27 -18.02
N TYR A 480 -25.06 1.26 -18.66
CA TYR A 480 -26.02 2.20 -18.11
C TYR A 480 -26.85 2.78 -19.25
N GLU A 481 -27.98 2.16 -19.53
CA GLU A 481 -28.92 2.50 -20.61
C GLU A 481 -30.24 2.98 -20.00
N GLU A 482 -31.10 3.55 -20.81
CA GLU A 482 -32.41 4.06 -20.38
C GLU A 482 -33.31 2.96 -19.80
N SER A 483 -33.25 1.76 -20.42
CA SER A 483 -33.93 0.55 -19.92
C SER A 483 -33.45 0.11 -18.52
N ASP A 484 -32.17 0.29 -18.23
CA ASP A 484 -31.60 -0.04 -16.91
C ASP A 484 -32.12 0.93 -15.84
N VAL A 485 -32.21 2.21 -16.20
CA VAL A 485 -32.77 3.25 -15.32
C VAL A 485 -34.26 3.03 -15.07
N GLU A 486 -35.03 2.64 -16.08
CA GLU A 486 -36.44 2.30 -15.91
C GLU A 486 -36.66 1.09 -15.01
N THR A 487 -35.82 0.06 -15.19
CA THR A 487 -35.82 -1.13 -14.32
C THR A 487 -35.49 -0.77 -12.87
N LEU A 488 -34.49 0.10 -12.67
CA LEU A 488 -34.11 0.59 -11.33
C LEU A 488 -35.27 1.39 -10.68
N LYS A 489 -35.89 2.29 -11.44
CA LYS A 489 -37.06 3.06 -10.97
C LYS A 489 -38.21 2.16 -10.55
N LYS A 490 -38.46 1.08 -11.31
CA LYS A 490 -39.47 0.07 -10.98
C LYS A 490 -39.14 -0.62 -9.66
N ALA A 491 -37.89 -1.07 -9.48
CA ALA A 491 -37.44 -1.70 -8.24
C ALA A 491 -37.62 -0.75 -7.04
N LEU A 492 -37.22 0.52 -7.17
CA LEU A 492 -37.36 1.53 -6.11
C LEU A 492 -38.83 1.86 -5.80
N SER A 493 -39.71 1.85 -6.80
CA SER A 493 -41.15 2.08 -6.59
C SER A 493 -41.85 0.92 -5.87
N GLU A 494 -41.34 -0.31 -6.03
CA GLU A 494 -41.82 -1.48 -5.26
C GLU A 494 -41.49 -1.34 -3.76
N MET A 495 -40.38 -0.64 -3.42
CA MET A 495 -39.96 -0.39 -2.04
C MET A 495 -40.77 0.70 -1.32
N GLN A 496 -41.50 1.53 -2.05
CA GLN A 496 -42.33 2.60 -1.47
C GLN A 496 -43.77 2.13 -1.09
N ARG A 497 -44.08 0.86 -1.37
CA ARG A 497 -45.35 0.23 -1.02
C ARG A 497 -45.24 -0.54 0.30
#